data_59ffccf4dc8f6cbea00205253cfa5397
#
_entry.id   59ffccf4dc8f6cbea00205253cfa5397
#
_cell.length_a   1.000
_cell.length_b   1.000
_cell.length_c   1.000
_cell.angle_alpha   90.00
_cell.angle_beta   90.00
_cell.angle_gamma   90.00
#
_symmetry.space_group_name_H-M   'P 1'
#
loop_
_entity.id
_entity.type
_entity.pdbx_description
1 polymer ?
#
loop_
_entity_poly.entity_id
_entity_poly.type
_entity_poly.pdbx_seq_one_letter_code
_entity_poly.pdbx_strand_id
1 'polypeptide(L)'
;MTVEKQIFIYTVKLKTNNYHHEQFAKRFRMADDIYKTTLREILKRNRKMKKDPRYKKAYQLPKGRERNAILKELAIDYAMRGNFEFSKFANDYRNARNYDTYLPSDVAIKLGARAWAAFEKVMFAKGAHHVNLHGELLSFEGMHDSGLTIRKGQFIVGTRAVKVSCPVIYESDEYEESVLRAKTKYNRLVRRFENGKWNYYAQMVLEGELPIKHASDLTGAVGIDIGTSTVALSSHYQTELEELANGIEIDEPEVRRLSRKLNRQRRANNPHKFNEDGTIKRGVREPWNDSKGYLETKTKLHEIKRKQSERRKLAHKTLANKIVKMGSSFVVEQMSFKGLAARAKETTVNEETGRIRSKKRFGATIGHRAPSMFIEQIRYKANYQGKSFIKANTFEVKASQLDHTTGEYTKVSLDVRTKEIGGHLVQRDLYSAFLLQHVGLDGETVDLGACYEDFDIFLRNQKETMANLETTLSSTGKSKFN
;
A
#
# COMPACT_ATOMS: atom_id res chain seq x y z
N MET A 1 -20.20 13.75 22.64
CA MET A 1 -19.11 13.67 21.65
C MET A 1 -19.70 13.05 20.40
N THR A 2 -19.75 13.78 19.29
CA THR A 2 -20.17 13.22 17.99
C THR A 2 -19.07 12.29 17.51
N VAL A 3 -19.33 10.99 17.55
CA VAL A 3 -18.42 9.98 16.99
C VAL A 3 -18.26 10.30 15.50
N GLU A 4 -17.05 10.63 15.08
CA GLU A 4 -16.73 10.92 13.69
C GLU A 4 -17.01 9.66 12.88
N LYS A 5 -18.00 9.73 11.98
CA LYS A 5 -18.43 8.57 11.19
C LYS A 5 -17.28 8.10 10.29
N GLN A 6 -16.76 6.93 10.57
CA GLN A 6 -15.67 6.32 9.80
C GLN A 6 -16.18 5.75 8.48
N ILE A 7 -15.34 5.81 7.44
CA ILE A 7 -15.62 5.18 6.14
C ILE A 7 -14.71 3.96 6.00
N PHE A 8 -15.32 2.82 5.72
CA PHE A 8 -14.59 1.58 5.52
C PHE A 8 -15.12 0.80 4.32
N ILE A 9 -14.35 -0.19 3.86
CA ILE A 9 -14.65 -0.96 2.66
C ILE A 9 -14.79 -2.42 3.03
N TYR A 10 -15.94 -3.00 2.72
CA TYR A 10 -16.15 -4.42 2.77
C TYR A 10 -16.17 -5.02 1.36
N THR A 11 -15.42 -6.11 1.16
CA THR A 11 -15.24 -6.71 -0.17
C THR A 11 -15.71 -8.15 -0.15
N VAL A 12 -16.66 -8.49 -1.00
CA VAL A 12 -17.20 -9.83 -1.16
C VAL A 12 -16.96 -10.36 -2.57
N LYS A 13 -16.76 -11.66 -2.69
CA LYS A 13 -16.56 -12.32 -3.98
C LYS A 13 -17.91 -12.56 -4.66
N LEU A 14 -17.95 -12.43 -5.99
CA LEU A 14 -19.13 -12.72 -6.80
C LEU A 14 -19.05 -14.17 -7.34
N LYS A 15 -20.15 -14.91 -7.29
CA LYS A 15 -20.26 -16.24 -7.87
C LYS A 15 -20.59 -16.11 -9.36
N THR A 16 -19.55 -16.00 -10.19
CA THR A 16 -19.68 -15.74 -11.63
C THR A 16 -19.67 -17.03 -12.48
N ASN A 17 -20.40 -16.98 -13.59
CA ASN A 17 -20.36 -17.94 -14.70
C ASN A 17 -19.94 -17.24 -16.00
N ASN A 18 -19.90 -17.95 -17.14
CA ASN A 18 -19.45 -17.39 -18.42
C ASN A 18 -20.29 -16.18 -18.85
N TYR A 19 -21.62 -16.23 -18.67
CA TYR A 19 -22.48 -15.08 -18.95
C TYR A 19 -22.08 -13.84 -18.14
N HIS A 20 -21.85 -13.99 -16.84
CA HIS A 20 -21.41 -12.88 -16.00
C HIS A 20 -20.04 -12.34 -16.46
N HIS A 21 -19.11 -13.21 -16.84
CA HIS A 21 -17.80 -12.80 -17.35
C HIS A 21 -17.92 -11.95 -18.61
N GLU A 22 -18.73 -12.35 -19.58
CA GLU A 22 -18.97 -11.59 -20.81
C GLU A 22 -19.61 -10.23 -20.53
N GLN A 23 -20.67 -10.22 -19.71
CA GLN A 23 -21.40 -9.02 -19.35
C GLN A 23 -20.57 -8.02 -18.57
N PHE A 24 -19.77 -8.48 -17.63
CA PHE A 24 -18.87 -7.62 -16.87
C PHE A 24 -17.72 -7.12 -17.75
N ALA A 25 -17.12 -7.99 -18.56
CA ALA A 25 -16.07 -7.59 -19.49
C ALA A 25 -16.54 -6.48 -20.47
N LYS A 26 -17.78 -6.60 -20.97
CA LYS A 26 -18.41 -5.56 -21.82
C LYS A 26 -18.52 -4.23 -21.08
N ARG A 27 -19.01 -4.24 -19.85
CA ARG A 27 -19.17 -3.03 -19.03
C ARG A 27 -17.83 -2.41 -18.63
N PHE A 28 -16.83 -3.23 -18.33
CA PHE A 28 -15.46 -2.73 -18.08
C PHE A 28 -14.84 -2.05 -19.30
N ARG A 29 -15.06 -2.59 -20.53
CA ARG A 29 -14.59 -1.93 -21.76
C ARG A 29 -15.24 -0.57 -21.97
N MET A 30 -16.56 -0.47 -21.78
CA MET A 30 -17.29 0.79 -21.90
C MET A 30 -16.84 1.80 -20.82
N ALA A 31 -16.69 1.36 -19.58
CA ALA A 31 -16.23 2.21 -18.48
C ALA A 31 -14.77 2.70 -18.71
N ASP A 32 -13.90 1.85 -19.22
CA ASP A 32 -12.53 2.20 -19.58
C ASP A 32 -12.47 3.23 -20.73
N ASP A 33 -13.33 3.07 -21.72
CA ASP A 33 -13.47 4.01 -22.85
C ASP A 33 -13.95 5.38 -22.36
N ILE A 34 -15.00 5.44 -21.55
CA ILE A 34 -15.49 6.69 -20.94
C ILE A 34 -14.37 7.37 -20.14
N TYR A 35 -13.71 6.64 -19.25
CA TYR A 35 -12.64 7.17 -18.40
C TYR A 35 -11.48 7.72 -19.22
N LYS A 36 -10.96 6.95 -20.17
CA LYS A 36 -9.82 7.32 -21.00
C LYS A 36 -10.13 8.48 -21.94
N THR A 37 -11.34 8.50 -22.52
CA THR A 37 -11.76 9.58 -23.40
C THR A 37 -11.92 10.88 -22.62
N THR A 38 -12.52 10.83 -21.44
CA THR A 38 -12.60 12.00 -20.55
C THR A 38 -11.22 12.49 -20.15
N LEU A 39 -10.30 11.60 -19.81
CA LEU A 39 -8.93 11.96 -19.43
C LEU A 39 -8.15 12.58 -20.62
N ARG A 40 -8.33 12.07 -21.85
CA ARG A 40 -7.75 12.66 -23.06
C ARG A 40 -8.30 14.05 -23.31
N GLU A 41 -9.60 14.27 -23.11
CA GLU A 41 -10.22 15.59 -23.26
C GLU A 41 -9.69 16.58 -22.21
N ILE A 42 -9.55 16.18 -20.95
CA ILE A 42 -8.90 17.00 -19.92
C ILE A 42 -7.50 17.44 -20.36
N LEU A 43 -6.68 16.48 -20.80
CA LEU A 43 -5.31 16.75 -21.24
C LEU A 43 -5.27 17.65 -22.49
N LYS A 44 -6.22 17.51 -23.42
CA LYS A 44 -6.36 18.34 -24.60
C LYS A 44 -6.70 19.78 -24.23
N ARG A 45 -7.70 19.99 -23.36
CA ARG A 45 -8.10 21.33 -22.89
C ARG A 45 -6.98 22.00 -22.10
N ASN A 46 -6.33 21.28 -21.20
CA ASN A 46 -5.18 21.77 -20.45
C ASN A 46 -4.02 22.21 -21.36
N ARG A 47 -3.74 21.45 -22.44
CA ARG A 47 -2.70 21.83 -23.41
C ARG A 47 -3.05 23.10 -24.17
N LYS A 48 -4.34 23.28 -24.54
CA LYS A 48 -4.83 24.52 -25.18
C LYS A 48 -4.72 25.69 -24.22
N MET A 49 -5.21 25.55 -23.00
CA MET A 49 -5.14 26.58 -21.95
C MET A 49 -3.70 27.03 -21.66
N LYS A 50 -2.74 26.09 -21.58
CA LYS A 50 -1.31 26.42 -21.37
C LYS A 50 -0.65 27.16 -22.53
N LYS A 51 -1.23 27.11 -23.74
CA LYS A 51 -0.75 27.87 -24.89
C LYS A 51 -1.30 29.30 -24.94
N ASP A 52 -2.34 29.61 -24.18
CA ASP A 52 -2.91 30.96 -24.09
C ASP A 52 -1.87 31.93 -23.49
N PRO A 53 -1.64 33.11 -24.12
CA PRO A 53 -0.70 34.11 -23.57
C PRO A 53 -1.01 34.53 -22.14
N ARG A 54 -2.29 34.61 -21.77
CA ARG A 54 -2.74 34.96 -20.42
C ARG A 54 -2.23 33.93 -19.38
N TYR A 55 -2.12 32.64 -19.74
CA TYR A 55 -1.60 31.61 -18.85
C TYR A 55 -0.14 31.89 -18.48
N LYS A 56 0.69 32.22 -19.46
CA LYS A 56 2.11 32.58 -19.22
C LYS A 56 2.22 33.84 -18.36
N LYS A 57 1.42 34.89 -18.69
CA LYS A 57 1.35 36.12 -17.91
C LYS A 57 0.96 35.85 -16.46
N ALA A 58 -0.06 35.02 -16.20
CA ALA A 58 -0.49 34.65 -14.86
C ALA A 58 0.64 33.99 -14.04
N TYR A 59 1.47 33.16 -14.68
CA TYR A 59 2.57 32.49 -13.96
C TYR A 59 3.80 33.39 -13.73
N GLN A 60 3.89 34.53 -14.36
CA GLN A 60 4.88 35.57 -14.06
C GLN A 60 4.48 36.42 -12.84
N LEU A 61 3.20 36.48 -12.52
CA LEU A 61 2.69 37.16 -11.34
C LEU A 61 2.95 36.35 -10.05
N PRO A 62 3.17 37.04 -8.91
CA PRO A 62 3.23 36.37 -7.60
C PRO A 62 1.91 35.68 -7.28
N LYS A 63 1.98 34.66 -6.40
CA LYS A 63 0.76 33.99 -5.92
C LYS A 63 -0.14 35.01 -5.19
N GLY A 64 -1.34 35.26 -5.73
CA GLY A 64 -2.25 36.27 -5.16
C GLY A 64 -3.57 36.34 -5.93
N ARG A 65 -4.39 37.34 -5.60
CA ARG A 65 -5.73 37.53 -6.17
C ARG A 65 -5.73 37.72 -7.68
N GLU A 66 -4.84 38.56 -8.20
CA GLU A 66 -4.74 38.88 -9.64
C GLU A 66 -4.41 37.61 -10.45
N ARG A 67 -3.37 36.89 -10.07
CA ARG A 67 -3.03 35.61 -10.71
C ARG A 67 -4.19 34.63 -10.70
N ASN A 68 -4.86 34.48 -9.56
CA ASN A 68 -5.98 33.54 -9.40
C ASN A 68 -7.19 33.97 -10.24
N ALA A 69 -7.44 35.27 -10.42
CA ALA A 69 -8.51 35.78 -11.27
C ALA A 69 -8.27 35.37 -12.73
N ILE A 70 -7.07 35.61 -13.28
CA ILE A 70 -6.72 35.22 -14.66
C ILE A 70 -6.85 33.70 -14.87
N LEU A 71 -6.35 32.91 -13.91
CA LEU A 71 -6.45 31.44 -13.98
C LEU A 71 -7.89 30.94 -13.89
N LYS A 72 -8.76 31.64 -13.15
CA LYS A 72 -10.19 31.33 -13.06
C LYS A 72 -10.92 31.64 -14.37
N GLU A 73 -10.64 32.78 -15.02
CA GLU A 73 -11.16 33.10 -16.33
C GLU A 73 -10.74 32.07 -17.37
N LEU A 74 -9.45 31.72 -17.41
CA LEU A 74 -8.95 30.68 -18.31
C LEU A 74 -9.63 29.32 -18.05
N ALA A 75 -9.88 28.96 -16.80
CA ALA A 75 -10.60 27.74 -16.47
C ALA A 75 -12.04 27.75 -16.98
N ILE A 76 -12.68 28.92 -17.06
CA ILE A 76 -14.01 29.10 -17.68
C ILE A 76 -13.91 28.95 -19.20
N ASP A 77 -13.04 29.71 -19.85
CA ASP A 77 -12.90 29.76 -21.30
C ASP A 77 -12.54 28.39 -21.91
N TYR A 78 -11.72 27.64 -21.23
CA TYR A 78 -11.29 26.29 -21.65
C TYR A 78 -12.13 25.16 -21.07
N ALA A 79 -13.21 25.46 -20.36
CA ALA A 79 -14.06 24.49 -19.70
C ALA A 79 -13.24 23.52 -18.79
N MET A 80 -12.44 24.07 -17.87
CA MET A 80 -11.54 23.36 -16.94
C MET A 80 -11.85 23.67 -15.48
N ARG A 81 -13.12 23.98 -15.16
CA ARG A 81 -13.54 24.45 -13.82
C ARG A 81 -13.49 23.41 -12.72
N GLY A 82 -13.49 22.13 -13.05
CA GLY A 82 -13.44 21.08 -12.05
C GLY A 82 -14.11 19.77 -12.43
N ASN A 83 -14.30 18.91 -11.44
CA ASN A 83 -14.85 17.56 -11.62
C ASN A 83 -16.27 17.56 -12.20
N PHE A 84 -17.11 18.54 -11.87
CA PHE A 84 -18.49 18.61 -12.33
C PHE A 84 -18.58 18.68 -13.85
N GLU A 85 -17.72 19.47 -14.48
CA GLU A 85 -17.67 19.65 -15.93
C GLU A 85 -17.29 18.35 -16.65
N PHE A 86 -16.30 17.64 -16.13
CA PHE A 86 -15.87 16.37 -16.70
C PHE A 86 -16.77 15.19 -16.33
N SER A 87 -17.49 15.27 -15.23
CA SER A 87 -18.59 14.36 -14.92
C SER A 87 -19.74 14.48 -15.93
N LYS A 88 -20.09 15.72 -16.28
CA LYS A 88 -21.07 15.98 -17.36
C LYS A 88 -20.56 15.45 -18.69
N PHE A 89 -19.34 15.82 -19.10
CA PHE A 89 -18.73 15.32 -20.33
C PHE A 89 -18.76 13.80 -20.44
N ALA A 90 -18.39 13.11 -19.36
CA ALA A 90 -18.39 11.63 -19.31
C ALA A 90 -19.79 11.03 -19.50
N ASN A 91 -20.81 11.67 -18.92
CA ASN A 91 -22.19 11.24 -19.09
C ASN A 91 -22.74 11.52 -20.50
N ASP A 92 -22.42 12.69 -21.06
CA ASP A 92 -22.79 13.04 -22.43
C ASP A 92 -22.12 12.08 -23.44
N TYR A 93 -20.84 11.75 -23.23
CA TYR A 93 -20.12 10.75 -24.03
C TYR A 93 -20.73 9.36 -23.93
N ARG A 94 -21.13 8.93 -22.72
CA ARG A 94 -21.86 7.67 -22.51
C ARG A 94 -23.12 7.59 -23.38
N ASN A 95 -23.92 8.68 -23.38
CA ASN A 95 -25.16 8.77 -24.18
C ASN A 95 -24.86 8.74 -25.68
N ALA A 96 -23.90 9.55 -26.14
CA ALA A 96 -23.50 9.63 -27.54
C ALA A 96 -22.96 8.30 -28.11
N ARG A 97 -22.42 7.43 -27.24
CA ARG A 97 -21.93 6.09 -27.61
C ARG A 97 -22.95 4.96 -27.41
N ASN A 98 -24.20 5.28 -27.02
CA ASN A 98 -25.25 4.33 -26.68
C ASN A 98 -24.83 3.33 -25.55
N TYR A 99 -23.97 3.79 -24.63
CA TYR A 99 -23.58 3.00 -23.47
C TYR A 99 -24.61 3.08 -22.34
N ASP A 100 -25.56 3.99 -22.42
CA ASP A 100 -26.68 4.21 -21.51
C ASP A 100 -27.59 2.99 -21.37
N THR A 101 -27.63 2.12 -22.37
CA THR A 101 -28.30 0.81 -22.28
C THR A 101 -27.67 -0.09 -21.22
N TYR A 102 -26.35 -0.03 -21.00
CA TYR A 102 -25.59 -0.98 -20.17
C TYR A 102 -25.01 -0.38 -18.90
N LEU A 103 -24.65 0.90 -18.91
CA LEU A 103 -24.02 1.60 -17.80
C LEU A 103 -24.93 2.73 -17.30
N PRO A 104 -25.24 2.78 -16.01
CA PRO A 104 -25.98 3.88 -15.39
C PRO A 104 -25.25 5.22 -15.48
N SER A 105 -25.99 6.33 -15.43
CA SER A 105 -25.43 7.69 -15.51
C SER A 105 -24.48 8.02 -14.36
N ASP A 106 -24.81 7.57 -13.16
CA ASP A 106 -23.97 7.75 -11.96
C ASP A 106 -22.60 7.09 -12.10
N VAL A 107 -22.50 5.95 -12.79
CA VAL A 107 -21.20 5.32 -13.11
C VAL A 107 -20.37 6.23 -14.02
N ALA A 108 -20.95 6.80 -15.08
CA ALA A 108 -20.24 7.69 -15.98
C ALA A 108 -19.80 8.99 -15.29
N ILE A 109 -20.67 9.58 -14.46
CA ILE A 109 -20.38 10.75 -13.64
C ILE A 109 -19.18 10.50 -12.72
N LYS A 110 -19.15 9.36 -12.02
CA LYS A 110 -18.03 8.99 -11.14
C LYS A 110 -16.75 8.71 -11.91
N LEU A 111 -16.82 8.14 -13.11
CA LEU A 111 -15.66 7.97 -13.99
C LEU A 111 -15.09 9.32 -14.45
N GLY A 112 -15.94 10.29 -14.74
CA GLY A 112 -15.54 11.67 -15.06
C GLY A 112 -14.83 12.35 -13.89
N ALA A 113 -15.41 12.27 -12.70
CA ALA A 113 -14.79 12.79 -11.47
C ALA A 113 -13.45 12.12 -11.17
N ARG A 114 -13.34 10.80 -11.37
CA ARG A 114 -12.10 10.03 -11.22
C ARG A 114 -11.02 10.45 -12.23
N ALA A 115 -11.41 10.74 -13.47
CA ALA A 115 -10.48 11.24 -14.48
C ALA A 115 -9.94 12.63 -14.12
N TRP A 116 -10.79 13.51 -13.61
CA TRP A 116 -10.39 14.81 -13.09
C TRP A 116 -9.43 14.67 -11.90
N ALA A 117 -9.76 13.86 -10.90
CA ALA A 117 -8.89 13.62 -9.74
C ALA A 117 -7.51 13.06 -10.12
N ALA A 118 -7.45 12.19 -11.13
CA ALA A 118 -6.18 11.70 -11.66
C ALA A 118 -5.33 12.82 -12.30
N PHE A 119 -5.97 13.74 -12.99
CA PHE A 119 -5.31 14.93 -13.55
C PHE A 119 -4.85 15.90 -12.45
N GLU A 120 -5.71 16.23 -11.48
CA GLU A 120 -5.35 17.10 -10.34
C GLU A 120 -4.13 16.57 -9.58
N LYS A 121 -4.07 15.25 -9.38
CA LYS A 121 -2.92 14.62 -8.71
C LYS A 121 -1.61 14.88 -9.46
N VAL A 122 -1.62 14.86 -10.80
CA VAL A 122 -0.42 15.17 -11.60
C VAL A 122 -0.10 16.66 -11.57
N MET A 123 -1.10 17.52 -11.49
CA MET A 123 -0.89 18.98 -11.49
C MET A 123 -0.41 19.52 -10.15
N PHE A 124 -0.86 18.94 -9.03
CA PHE A 124 -0.70 19.56 -7.71
C PHE A 124 0.02 18.68 -6.69
N ALA A 125 0.05 17.35 -6.86
CA ALA A 125 0.72 16.47 -5.91
C ALA A 125 2.22 16.30 -6.24
N LYS A 126 3.06 16.33 -5.21
CA LYS A 126 4.49 16.01 -5.37
C LYS A 126 4.66 14.53 -5.79
N GLY A 127 5.49 14.30 -6.82
CA GLY A 127 5.88 12.95 -7.25
C GLY A 127 4.98 12.28 -8.30
N ALA A 128 3.87 12.90 -8.71
CA ALA A 128 3.06 12.44 -9.84
C ALA A 128 3.45 13.23 -11.11
N HIS A 129 3.94 12.54 -12.14
CA HIS A 129 4.48 13.21 -13.33
C HIS A 129 3.62 13.04 -14.58
N HIS A 130 2.80 12.00 -14.65
CA HIS A 130 1.91 11.74 -15.80
C HIS A 130 0.70 10.89 -15.40
N VAL A 131 -0.36 10.97 -16.17
CA VAL A 131 -1.54 10.10 -16.04
C VAL A 131 -1.34 8.83 -16.87
N ASN A 132 -1.81 7.71 -16.35
CA ASN A 132 -1.73 6.43 -17.06
C ASN A 132 -2.94 6.26 -17.98
N LEU A 133 -2.71 6.33 -19.31
CA LEU A 133 -3.70 6.07 -20.34
C LEU A 133 -3.67 4.63 -20.89
N HIS A 134 -2.64 3.85 -20.53
CA HIS A 134 -2.42 2.50 -21.08
C HIS A 134 -2.88 1.37 -20.16
N GLY A 135 -3.07 1.67 -18.87
CA GLY A 135 -3.57 0.69 -17.91
C GLY A 135 -5.02 0.32 -18.17
N GLU A 136 -5.41 -0.90 -17.79
CA GLU A 136 -6.81 -1.32 -17.80
C GLU A 136 -7.54 -0.80 -16.57
N LEU A 137 -8.82 -0.44 -16.72
CA LEU A 137 -9.68 -0.10 -15.61
C LEU A 137 -9.99 -1.38 -14.80
N LEU A 138 -9.63 -1.40 -13.52
CA LEU A 138 -9.83 -2.55 -12.64
C LEU A 138 -11.05 -2.43 -11.74
N SER A 139 -11.66 -1.25 -11.69
CA SER A 139 -12.88 -1.02 -10.91
C SER A 139 -13.65 0.18 -11.43
N PHE A 140 -14.96 0.14 -11.29
CA PHE A 140 -15.82 1.32 -11.40
C PHE A 140 -16.88 1.31 -10.31
N GLU A 141 -17.42 2.47 -10.00
CA GLU A 141 -18.33 2.68 -8.89
C GLU A 141 -19.65 3.31 -9.34
N GLY A 142 -20.71 3.03 -8.61
CA GLY A 142 -22.02 3.60 -8.81
C GLY A 142 -22.77 3.74 -7.49
N MET A 143 -23.87 4.49 -7.49
CA MET A 143 -24.71 4.65 -6.31
C MET A 143 -25.35 3.31 -5.91
N HIS A 144 -25.48 3.10 -4.60
CA HIS A 144 -25.96 1.81 -4.05
C HIS A 144 -27.45 1.56 -4.27
N ASP A 145 -28.20 2.59 -4.56
CA ASP A 145 -29.65 2.56 -4.77
C ASP A 145 -30.07 2.55 -6.25
N SER A 146 -29.19 2.92 -7.17
CA SER A 146 -29.52 3.09 -8.59
C SER A 146 -28.59 2.37 -9.55
N GLY A 147 -27.27 2.54 -9.41
CA GLY A 147 -26.30 2.09 -10.41
C GLY A 147 -25.73 0.72 -10.17
N LEU A 148 -25.24 0.50 -8.95
CA LEU A 148 -24.62 -0.73 -8.49
C LEU A 148 -25.22 -1.11 -7.15
N THR A 149 -26.19 -2.02 -7.16
CA THR A 149 -26.96 -2.35 -5.96
C THR A 149 -26.64 -3.75 -5.43
N ILE A 150 -26.79 -3.94 -4.12
CA ILE A 150 -26.78 -5.27 -3.50
C ILE A 150 -28.12 -5.45 -2.80
N ARG A 151 -28.88 -6.44 -3.24
CA ARG A 151 -30.19 -6.76 -2.68
C ARG A 151 -30.40 -8.27 -2.63
N LYS A 152 -30.87 -8.77 -1.51
CA LYS A 152 -31.20 -10.21 -1.31
C LYS A 152 -30.05 -11.14 -1.76
N GLY A 153 -28.80 -10.84 -1.38
CA GLY A 153 -27.65 -11.65 -1.75
C GLY A 153 -27.24 -11.58 -3.23
N GLN A 154 -27.78 -10.64 -3.99
CA GLN A 154 -27.47 -10.42 -5.40
C GLN A 154 -26.81 -9.05 -5.59
N PHE A 155 -25.65 -9.04 -6.26
CA PHE A 155 -25.05 -7.83 -6.80
C PHE A 155 -25.65 -7.57 -8.18
N ILE A 156 -26.22 -6.39 -8.36
CA ILE A 156 -26.92 -5.98 -9.58
C ILE A 156 -26.21 -4.78 -10.19
N VAL A 157 -25.86 -4.89 -11.47
CA VAL A 157 -25.28 -3.80 -12.26
C VAL A 157 -26.01 -3.64 -13.57
N GLY A 158 -26.36 -2.41 -13.93
CA GLY A 158 -27.01 -2.09 -15.18
C GLY A 158 -28.07 -1.01 -15.06
N THR A 159 -28.83 -0.86 -16.13
CA THR A 159 -29.89 0.14 -16.29
C THR A 159 -31.27 -0.52 -16.26
N ARG A 160 -32.32 0.26 -16.49
CA ARG A 160 -33.67 -0.32 -16.65
C ARG A 160 -33.77 -1.26 -17.87
N ALA A 161 -32.97 -0.99 -18.91
CA ALA A 161 -32.98 -1.78 -20.14
C ALA A 161 -32.25 -3.11 -20.00
N VAL A 162 -31.04 -3.10 -19.39
CA VAL A 162 -30.22 -4.33 -19.25
C VAL A 162 -29.58 -4.38 -17.87
N LYS A 163 -30.06 -5.29 -17.03
CA LYS A 163 -29.50 -5.61 -15.71
C LYS A 163 -28.78 -6.93 -15.74
N VAL A 164 -27.68 -7.00 -14.99
CA VAL A 164 -26.96 -8.24 -14.68
C VAL A 164 -27.00 -8.44 -13.19
N SER A 165 -27.55 -9.57 -12.75
CA SER A 165 -27.59 -9.98 -11.35
C SER A 165 -26.65 -11.14 -11.12
N CYS A 166 -25.80 -11.04 -10.10
CA CYS A 166 -24.80 -12.05 -9.79
C CYS A 166 -24.80 -12.34 -8.28
N PRO A 167 -24.88 -13.62 -7.86
CA PRO A 167 -24.87 -13.96 -6.45
C PRO A 167 -23.59 -13.51 -5.74
N VAL A 168 -23.75 -13.00 -4.52
CA VAL A 168 -22.67 -12.63 -3.61
C VAL A 168 -22.33 -13.84 -2.74
N ILE A 169 -21.04 -14.08 -2.53
CA ILE A 169 -20.58 -15.11 -1.59
C ILE A 169 -20.30 -14.43 -0.26
N TYR A 170 -21.14 -14.68 0.73
CA TYR A 170 -21.00 -14.23 2.10
C TYR A 170 -20.31 -15.29 2.95
N GLU A 171 -19.54 -14.84 3.95
CA GLU A 171 -18.93 -15.72 4.96
C GLU A 171 -19.95 -16.15 6.03
N SER A 172 -21.01 -15.36 6.21
CA SER A 172 -22.12 -15.60 7.15
C SER A 172 -21.65 -15.73 8.61
N ASP A 173 -20.64 -14.95 9.01
CA ASP A 173 -20.20 -14.83 10.38
C ASP A 173 -20.79 -13.57 11.06
N GLU A 174 -20.77 -13.54 12.39
CA GLU A 174 -21.27 -12.40 13.19
C GLU A 174 -20.60 -11.07 12.82
N TYR A 175 -19.32 -11.13 12.43
CA TYR A 175 -18.59 -9.95 11.99
C TYR A 175 -19.17 -9.40 10.68
N GLU A 176 -19.42 -10.26 9.71
CA GLU A 176 -20.05 -9.84 8.44
C GLU A 176 -21.43 -9.25 8.67
N GLU A 177 -22.25 -9.89 9.50
CA GLU A 177 -23.58 -9.35 9.85
C GLU A 177 -23.48 -7.95 10.46
N SER A 178 -22.54 -7.75 11.40
CA SER A 178 -22.33 -6.45 12.02
C SER A 178 -21.83 -5.39 11.02
N VAL A 179 -20.95 -5.77 10.08
CA VAL A 179 -20.49 -4.90 9.00
C VAL A 179 -21.62 -4.48 8.08
N LEU A 180 -22.51 -5.41 7.74
CA LEU A 180 -23.63 -5.18 6.81
C LEU A 180 -24.75 -4.31 7.39
N ARG A 181 -24.78 -4.07 8.72
CA ARG A 181 -25.66 -3.09 9.37
C ARG A 181 -25.26 -1.64 9.09
N ALA A 182 -24.01 -1.39 8.69
CA ALA A 182 -23.52 -0.05 8.41
C ALA A 182 -24.15 0.53 7.12
N LYS A 183 -24.30 1.85 7.08
CA LYS A 183 -24.90 2.57 5.97
C LYS A 183 -24.03 2.48 4.72
N THR A 184 -24.55 1.95 3.63
CA THR A 184 -23.86 1.93 2.33
C THR A 184 -23.88 3.31 1.70
N LYS A 185 -22.70 3.85 1.35
CA LYS A 185 -22.56 5.11 0.59
C LYS A 185 -22.64 4.85 -0.92
N TYR A 186 -21.89 3.90 -1.39
CA TYR A 186 -21.89 3.45 -2.79
C TYR A 186 -21.20 2.08 -2.92
N ASN A 187 -21.39 1.46 -4.07
CA ASN A 187 -20.76 0.18 -4.37
C ASN A 187 -19.78 0.30 -5.53
N ARG A 188 -18.83 -0.63 -5.59
CA ARG A 188 -17.90 -0.81 -6.70
C ARG A 188 -17.96 -2.22 -7.23
N LEU A 189 -17.87 -2.36 -8.56
CA LEU A 189 -17.50 -3.62 -9.19
C LEU A 189 -16.00 -3.62 -9.43
N VAL A 190 -15.31 -4.61 -8.90
CA VAL A 190 -13.86 -4.77 -9.00
C VAL A 190 -13.54 -6.06 -9.74
N ARG A 191 -12.56 -6.02 -10.64
CA ARG A 191 -12.01 -7.23 -11.27
C ARG A 191 -10.54 -7.41 -10.90
N ARG A 192 -10.14 -8.67 -10.69
CA ARG A 192 -8.75 -9.06 -10.43
C ARG A 192 -8.38 -10.23 -11.32
N PHE A 193 -7.22 -10.17 -11.95
CA PHE A 193 -6.69 -11.29 -12.71
C PHE A 193 -5.90 -12.19 -11.77
N GLU A 194 -6.43 -13.38 -11.50
CA GLU A 194 -5.90 -14.30 -10.49
C GLU A 194 -5.99 -15.73 -11.05
N ASN A 195 -4.89 -16.47 -10.93
CA ASN A 195 -4.79 -17.85 -11.43
C ASN A 195 -5.21 -18.00 -12.90
N GLY A 196 -4.77 -17.06 -13.75
CA GLY A 196 -5.02 -17.10 -15.20
C GLY A 196 -6.42 -16.67 -15.65
N LYS A 197 -7.29 -16.21 -14.75
CA LYS A 197 -8.66 -15.77 -15.06
C LYS A 197 -9.06 -14.51 -14.31
N TRP A 198 -10.04 -13.81 -14.86
CA TRP A 198 -10.68 -12.70 -14.17
C TRP A 198 -11.64 -13.21 -13.08
N ASN A 199 -11.47 -12.70 -11.86
CA ASN A 199 -12.42 -12.84 -10.77
C ASN A 199 -13.06 -11.48 -10.51
N TYR A 200 -14.32 -11.48 -10.06
CA TYR A 200 -15.11 -10.28 -9.82
C TYR A 200 -15.51 -10.20 -8.35
N TYR A 201 -15.49 -8.99 -7.84
CA TYR A 201 -15.79 -8.67 -6.45
C TYR A 201 -16.71 -7.46 -6.38
N ALA A 202 -17.63 -7.48 -5.44
CA ALA A 202 -18.36 -6.29 -5.03
C ALA A 202 -17.66 -5.67 -3.83
N GLN A 203 -17.43 -4.37 -3.87
CA GLN A 203 -16.96 -3.59 -2.73
C GLN A 203 -18.06 -2.66 -2.28
N MET A 204 -18.48 -2.80 -1.04
CA MET A 204 -19.39 -1.88 -0.36
C MET A 204 -18.52 -0.83 0.34
N VAL A 205 -18.74 0.43 0.05
CA VAL A 205 -18.16 1.55 0.81
C VAL A 205 -19.20 1.96 1.84
N LEU A 206 -18.87 1.70 3.09
CA LEU A 206 -19.77 1.79 4.24
C LEU A 206 -19.38 2.98 5.13
N GLU A 207 -20.36 3.54 5.84
CA GLU A 207 -20.20 4.62 6.79
C GLU A 207 -20.82 4.22 8.13
N GLY A 208 -20.03 4.30 9.20
CA GLY A 208 -20.46 3.91 10.53
C GLY A 208 -19.31 3.53 11.42
N GLU A 209 -19.60 2.88 12.53
CA GLU A 209 -18.58 2.25 13.36
C GLU A 209 -18.18 0.90 12.74
N LEU A 210 -16.88 0.70 12.55
CA LEU A 210 -16.42 -0.60 12.10
C LEU A 210 -16.43 -1.59 13.25
N PRO A 211 -17.05 -2.75 13.09
CA PRO A 211 -16.97 -3.83 14.04
C PRO A 211 -15.53 -4.30 14.21
N ILE A 212 -15.07 -4.45 15.44
CA ILE A 212 -13.74 -4.95 15.77
C ILE A 212 -13.85 -6.47 15.94
N LYS A 213 -13.28 -7.23 14.99
CA LYS A 213 -13.35 -8.71 15.00
C LYS A 213 -12.65 -9.34 16.23
N HIS A 214 -11.66 -8.66 16.79
CA HIS A 214 -10.85 -9.17 17.91
C HIS A 214 -10.38 -7.99 18.77
N ALA A 215 -11.25 -7.53 19.67
CA ALA A 215 -10.86 -6.58 20.71
C ALA A 215 -9.92 -7.24 21.72
N SER A 216 -9.11 -6.46 22.37
CA SER A 216 -8.30 -6.85 23.53
C SER A 216 -8.40 -5.77 24.59
N ASP A 217 -8.58 -6.18 25.82
CA ASP A 217 -8.68 -5.29 27.00
C ASP A 217 -7.30 -4.96 27.58
N LEU A 218 -6.22 -5.49 27.00
CA LEU A 218 -4.87 -5.19 27.46
C LEU A 218 -4.56 -3.71 27.23
N THR A 219 -4.08 -3.08 28.27
CA THR A 219 -3.69 -1.67 28.31
C THR A 219 -2.17 -1.54 28.36
N GLY A 220 -1.67 -0.31 28.37
CA GLY A 220 -0.25 0.00 28.42
C GLY A 220 0.39 0.19 27.05
N ALA A 221 1.66 0.57 27.09
CA ALA A 221 2.46 0.85 25.92
C ALA A 221 3.11 -0.43 25.35
N VAL A 222 3.26 -0.44 24.03
CA VAL A 222 3.98 -1.47 23.27
C VAL A 222 5.06 -0.79 22.47
N GLY A 223 6.31 -1.08 22.78
CA GLY A 223 7.46 -0.63 22.00
C GLY A 223 7.72 -1.56 20.83
N ILE A 224 8.03 -0.98 19.67
CA ILE A 224 8.17 -1.68 18.41
C ILE A 224 9.46 -1.24 17.72
N ASP A 225 10.47 -2.09 17.75
CA ASP A 225 11.70 -1.90 16.96
C ASP A 225 11.61 -2.67 15.64
N ILE A 226 11.65 -1.95 14.53
CA ILE A 226 11.50 -2.52 13.19
C ILE A 226 12.79 -2.43 12.40
N GLY A 227 13.42 -3.57 12.18
CA GLY A 227 14.53 -3.71 11.26
C GLY A 227 14.09 -3.83 9.78
N THR A 228 15.02 -4.22 8.93
CA THR A 228 14.74 -4.48 7.50
C THR A 228 14.08 -5.83 7.27
N SER A 229 14.24 -6.79 8.19
CA SER A 229 13.77 -8.18 8.09
C SER A 229 13.08 -8.70 9.33
N THR A 230 13.27 -8.08 10.48
CA THR A 230 12.76 -8.49 11.78
C THR A 230 11.98 -7.36 12.44
N VAL A 231 11.14 -7.69 13.39
CA VAL A 231 10.49 -6.77 14.30
C VAL A 231 10.59 -7.35 15.72
N ALA A 232 11.07 -6.52 16.64
CA ALA A 232 11.08 -6.80 18.07
C ALA A 232 9.95 -6.02 18.75
N LEU A 233 9.27 -6.65 19.68
CA LEU A 233 8.12 -6.13 20.42
C LEU A 233 8.37 -6.25 21.90
N SER A 234 8.02 -5.24 22.67
CA SER A 234 8.02 -5.26 24.12
C SER A 234 6.74 -4.63 24.65
N SER A 235 6.13 -5.27 25.59
CA SER A 235 5.03 -4.76 26.42
C SER A 235 5.21 -5.23 27.85
N HIS A 236 4.45 -4.70 28.78
CA HIS A 236 4.48 -5.16 30.18
C HIS A 236 4.20 -6.68 30.30
N TYR A 237 3.41 -7.25 29.39
CA TYR A 237 2.95 -8.64 29.45
C TYR A 237 3.85 -9.65 28.75
N GLN A 238 4.55 -9.24 27.70
CA GLN A 238 5.36 -10.14 26.85
C GLN A 238 6.34 -9.39 25.98
N THR A 239 7.39 -10.09 25.55
CA THR A 239 8.26 -9.68 24.44
C THR A 239 8.12 -10.64 23.28
N GLU A 240 8.45 -10.20 22.07
CA GLU A 240 8.44 -11.04 20.87
C GLU A 240 9.51 -10.60 19.88
N LEU A 241 10.09 -11.57 19.19
CA LEU A 241 11.00 -11.33 18.06
C LEU A 241 10.49 -12.11 16.85
N GLU A 242 10.02 -11.38 15.83
CA GLU A 242 9.33 -11.96 14.69
C GLU A 242 10.04 -11.62 13.38
N GLU A 243 10.00 -12.54 12.41
CA GLU A 243 10.46 -12.28 11.06
C GLU A 243 9.37 -11.56 10.25
N LEU A 244 9.71 -10.42 9.69
CA LEU A 244 8.78 -9.61 8.91
C LEU A 244 8.51 -10.26 7.54
N ALA A 245 7.26 -10.62 7.28
CA ALA A 245 6.82 -11.30 6.05
C ALA A 245 7.61 -12.58 5.76
N ASN A 246 7.70 -13.48 6.73
CA ASN A 246 8.40 -14.76 6.63
C ASN A 246 8.00 -15.55 5.37
N GLY A 247 8.97 -16.20 4.74
CA GLY A 247 8.76 -17.05 3.55
C GLY A 247 8.47 -16.30 2.25
N ILE A 248 8.56 -14.98 2.22
CA ILE A 248 8.32 -14.19 0.99
C ILE A 248 9.38 -14.42 -0.09
N GLU A 249 10.56 -14.87 0.28
CA GLU A 249 11.72 -15.03 -0.62
C GLU A 249 11.76 -16.38 -1.35
N ILE A 250 10.88 -17.32 -1.01
CA ILE A 250 10.85 -18.68 -1.59
C ILE A 250 10.81 -18.66 -3.11
N ASP A 251 10.09 -17.72 -3.73
CA ASP A 251 9.90 -17.64 -5.19
C ASP A 251 11.02 -16.84 -5.91
N GLU A 252 12.01 -16.30 -5.20
CA GLU A 252 13.04 -15.42 -5.77
C GLU A 252 13.90 -16.06 -6.88
N PRO A 253 14.34 -17.32 -6.79
CA PRO A 253 15.08 -17.96 -7.86
C PRO A 253 14.27 -17.99 -9.16
N GLU A 254 12.98 -18.30 -9.07
CA GLU A 254 12.09 -18.37 -10.23
C GLU A 254 11.78 -16.97 -10.80
N VAL A 255 11.58 -15.96 -9.95
CA VAL A 255 11.44 -14.56 -10.37
C VAL A 255 12.68 -14.11 -11.16
N ARG A 256 13.88 -14.42 -10.68
CA ARG A 256 15.13 -14.09 -11.39
C ARG A 256 15.25 -14.83 -12.71
N ARG A 257 14.90 -16.12 -12.76
CA ARG A 257 14.92 -16.94 -13.97
C ARG A 257 13.98 -16.38 -15.03
N LEU A 258 12.72 -16.10 -14.66
CA LEU A 258 11.71 -15.56 -15.57
C LEU A 258 12.05 -14.13 -16.03
N SER A 259 12.60 -13.30 -15.14
CA SER A 259 13.03 -11.94 -15.50
C SER A 259 14.17 -11.96 -16.54
N ARG A 260 15.14 -12.86 -16.38
CA ARG A 260 16.22 -13.06 -17.39
C ARG A 260 15.66 -13.58 -18.72
N LYS A 261 14.69 -14.51 -18.68
CA LYS A 261 14.01 -15.03 -19.88
C LYS A 261 13.27 -13.92 -20.61
N LEU A 262 12.50 -13.07 -19.90
CA LEU A 262 11.80 -11.92 -20.48
C LEU A 262 12.76 -10.95 -21.17
N ASN A 263 13.89 -10.63 -20.54
CA ASN A 263 14.88 -9.74 -21.13
C ASN A 263 15.46 -10.31 -22.43
N ARG A 264 15.77 -11.63 -22.48
CA ARG A 264 16.24 -12.28 -23.71
C ARG A 264 15.18 -12.27 -24.80
N GLN A 265 13.95 -12.66 -24.49
CA GLN A 265 12.84 -12.67 -25.44
C GLN A 265 12.55 -11.25 -25.98
N ARG A 266 12.58 -10.23 -25.12
CA ARG A 266 12.35 -8.85 -25.52
C ARG A 266 13.42 -8.33 -26.48
N ARG A 267 14.68 -8.66 -26.24
CA ARG A 267 15.80 -8.32 -27.13
C ARG A 267 15.71 -9.05 -28.47
N ALA A 268 15.45 -10.35 -28.44
CA ALA A 268 15.31 -11.15 -29.65
C ALA A 268 14.18 -10.66 -30.57
N ASN A 269 13.04 -10.26 -29.98
CA ASN A 269 11.91 -9.77 -30.76
C ASN A 269 12.05 -8.32 -31.24
N ASN A 270 12.98 -7.54 -30.67
CA ASN A 270 13.12 -6.11 -30.95
C ASN A 270 14.60 -5.67 -31.00
N PRO A 271 15.46 -6.31 -31.80
CA PRO A 271 16.91 -6.05 -31.79
C PRO A 271 17.23 -4.59 -32.16
N HIS A 272 16.46 -3.97 -33.06
CA HIS A 272 16.64 -2.60 -33.51
C HIS A 272 16.46 -1.55 -32.41
N LYS A 273 15.82 -1.91 -31.28
CA LYS A 273 15.58 -1.01 -30.13
C LYS A 273 16.69 -1.01 -29.09
N PHE A 274 17.71 -1.81 -29.28
CA PHE A 274 18.80 -1.93 -28.31
C PHE A 274 20.12 -1.43 -28.91
N ASN A 275 20.95 -0.82 -28.09
CA ASN A 275 22.35 -0.51 -28.36
C ASN A 275 23.20 -1.79 -28.22
N GLU A 276 24.45 -1.76 -28.68
CA GLU A 276 25.40 -2.87 -28.56
C GLU A 276 25.67 -3.27 -27.09
N ASP A 277 25.67 -2.30 -26.17
CA ASP A 277 25.78 -2.53 -24.73
C ASP A 277 24.51 -3.12 -24.10
N GLY A 278 23.45 -3.34 -24.89
CA GLY A 278 22.18 -3.89 -24.45
C GLY A 278 21.26 -2.89 -23.73
N THR A 279 21.58 -1.60 -23.73
CA THR A 279 20.68 -0.55 -23.27
C THR A 279 19.61 -0.22 -24.33
N ILE A 280 18.48 0.33 -23.89
CA ILE A 280 17.39 0.71 -24.82
C ILE A 280 17.77 2.01 -25.52
N LYS A 281 17.69 2.06 -26.85
CA LYS A 281 17.91 3.27 -27.65
C LYS A 281 16.89 4.35 -27.27
N ARG A 282 17.37 5.57 -27.07
CA ARG A 282 16.48 6.71 -26.79
C ARG A 282 15.81 7.19 -28.09
N GLY A 283 14.57 7.64 -27.97
CA GLY A 283 13.83 8.24 -29.11
C GLY A 283 13.12 7.26 -30.03
N VAL A 284 13.27 5.96 -29.87
CA VAL A 284 12.55 4.93 -30.66
C VAL A 284 11.10 4.88 -30.21
N ARG A 285 10.17 5.35 -31.06
CA ARG A 285 8.72 5.46 -30.77
C ARG A 285 7.87 4.29 -31.25
N GLU A 286 8.43 3.38 -32.02
CA GLU A 286 7.74 2.20 -32.53
C GLU A 286 7.17 1.33 -31.39
N PRO A 287 6.02 0.68 -31.57
CA PRO A 287 5.48 -0.24 -30.60
C PRO A 287 6.43 -1.43 -30.37
N TRP A 288 6.41 -2.00 -29.17
CA TRP A 288 7.15 -3.22 -28.87
C TRP A 288 6.48 -4.41 -29.54
N ASN A 289 7.26 -5.25 -30.19
CA ASN A 289 6.81 -6.54 -30.68
C ASN A 289 6.89 -7.57 -29.55
N ASP A 290 5.76 -7.88 -28.93
CA ASP A 290 5.65 -8.84 -27.85
C ASP A 290 5.20 -10.21 -28.41
N SER A 291 6.10 -11.16 -28.56
CA SER A 291 5.74 -12.51 -29.01
C SER A 291 4.83 -13.24 -28.02
N LYS A 292 4.09 -14.26 -28.47
CA LYS A 292 3.25 -15.11 -27.62
C LYS A 292 4.02 -15.66 -26.41
N GLY A 293 5.24 -16.21 -26.65
CA GLY A 293 6.08 -16.73 -25.58
C GLY A 293 6.56 -15.68 -24.58
N TYR A 294 6.76 -14.42 -25.02
CA TYR A 294 7.04 -13.29 -24.12
C TYR A 294 5.84 -12.98 -23.24
N LEU A 295 4.63 -12.90 -23.81
CA LEU A 295 3.41 -12.64 -23.07
C LEU A 295 3.10 -13.72 -22.04
N GLU A 296 3.28 -15.00 -22.40
CA GLU A 296 3.12 -16.12 -21.46
C GLU A 296 4.12 -16.04 -20.29
N THR A 297 5.40 -15.75 -20.59
CA THR A 297 6.43 -15.59 -19.54
C THR A 297 6.12 -14.40 -18.64
N LYS A 298 5.66 -13.28 -19.21
CA LYS A 298 5.23 -12.07 -18.48
C LYS A 298 4.05 -12.37 -17.55
N THR A 299 3.07 -13.14 -18.03
CA THR A 299 1.91 -13.54 -17.22
C THR A 299 2.33 -14.41 -16.04
N LYS A 300 3.22 -15.40 -16.25
CA LYS A 300 3.77 -16.23 -15.17
C LYS A 300 4.49 -15.40 -14.11
N LEU A 301 5.38 -14.50 -14.54
CA LEU A 301 6.11 -13.63 -13.61
C LEU A 301 5.17 -12.70 -12.84
N HIS A 302 4.16 -12.15 -13.51
CA HIS A 302 3.17 -11.29 -12.88
C HIS A 302 2.37 -12.06 -11.80
N GLU A 303 1.98 -13.30 -12.08
CA GLU A 303 1.24 -14.14 -11.14
C GLU A 303 2.08 -14.49 -9.89
N ILE A 304 3.36 -14.82 -10.05
CA ILE A 304 4.26 -15.05 -8.91
C ILE A 304 4.36 -13.79 -8.04
N LYS A 305 4.62 -12.64 -8.65
CA LYS A 305 4.72 -11.36 -7.93
C LYS A 305 3.39 -10.97 -7.25
N ARG A 306 2.26 -11.28 -7.86
CA ARG A 306 0.94 -11.09 -7.25
C ARG A 306 0.81 -11.94 -5.98
N LYS A 307 1.13 -13.24 -6.07
CA LYS A 307 1.09 -14.16 -4.91
C LYS A 307 2.04 -13.72 -3.79
N GLN A 308 3.26 -13.30 -4.12
CA GLN A 308 4.19 -12.72 -3.14
C GLN A 308 3.58 -11.48 -2.45
N SER A 309 2.97 -10.58 -3.21
CA SER A 309 2.31 -9.39 -2.66
C SER A 309 1.15 -9.75 -1.73
N GLU A 310 0.33 -10.74 -2.09
CA GLU A 310 -0.79 -11.20 -1.25
C GLU A 310 -0.30 -11.89 0.03
N ARG A 311 0.70 -12.77 -0.06
CA ARG A 311 1.34 -13.40 1.13
C ARG A 311 1.88 -12.34 2.08
N ARG A 312 2.62 -11.35 1.57
CA ARG A 312 3.15 -10.25 2.37
C ARG A 312 2.05 -9.46 3.06
N LYS A 313 1.01 -9.07 2.34
CA LYS A 313 -0.13 -8.34 2.91
C LYS A 313 -0.83 -9.15 4.01
N LEU A 314 -0.99 -10.46 3.80
CA LEU A 314 -1.59 -11.34 4.79
C LEU A 314 -0.71 -11.44 6.04
N ALA A 315 0.59 -11.70 5.88
CA ALA A 315 1.54 -11.77 6.98
C ALA A 315 1.54 -10.46 7.81
N HIS A 316 1.60 -9.30 7.14
CA HIS A 316 1.52 -8.02 7.82
C HIS A 316 0.20 -7.79 8.56
N LYS A 317 -0.93 -8.16 7.96
CA LYS A 317 -2.24 -8.03 8.61
C LYS A 317 -2.36 -8.93 9.84
N THR A 318 -1.87 -10.17 9.75
CA THR A 318 -1.88 -11.13 10.85
C THR A 318 -1.01 -10.64 12.00
N LEU A 319 0.23 -10.22 11.71
CA LEU A 319 1.14 -9.72 12.74
C LEU A 319 0.64 -8.39 13.33
N ALA A 320 0.11 -7.47 12.51
CA ALA A 320 -0.47 -6.23 13.02
C ALA A 320 -1.73 -6.49 13.89
N ASN A 321 -2.54 -7.52 13.59
CA ASN A 321 -3.65 -7.93 14.46
C ASN A 321 -3.15 -8.45 15.83
N LYS A 322 -2.03 -9.18 15.83
CA LYS A 322 -1.39 -9.66 17.06
C LYS A 322 -0.91 -8.48 17.90
N ILE A 323 -0.17 -7.55 17.28
CA ILE A 323 0.39 -6.38 17.97
C ILE A 323 -0.68 -5.49 18.60
N VAL A 324 -1.75 -5.16 17.87
CA VAL A 324 -2.80 -4.27 18.42
C VAL A 324 -3.60 -4.88 19.58
N LYS A 325 -3.40 -6.17 19.86
CA LYS A 325 -3.95 -6.84 21.04
C LYS A 325 -3.03 -6.75 22.27
N MET A 326 -1.76 -6.37 22.10
CA MET A 326 -0.76 -6.37 23.17
C MET A 326 -0.88 -5.16 24.11
N GLY A 327 -1.62 -4.12 23.73
CA GLY A 327 -1.75 -2.91 24.53
C GLY A 327 -2.67 -1.86 23.92
N SER A 328 -2.63 -0.64 24.45
CA SER A 328 -3.46 0.49 24.02
C SER A 328 -2.68 1.66 23.39
N SER A 329 -1.34 1.66 23.50
CA SER A 329 -0.45 2.66 22.91
C SER A 329 0.71 1.97 22.20
N PHE A 330 1.04 2.39 20.98
CA PHE A 330 2.08 1.78 20.16
C PHE A 330 3.13 2.79 19.80
N VAL A 331 4.37 2.52 20.18
CA VAL A 331 5.51 3.40 19.93
C VAL A 331 6.46 2.73 18.95
N VAL A 332 6.76 3.39 17.83
CA VAL A 332 7.65 2.89 16.80
C VAL A 332 8.71 3.91 16.45
N GLU A 333 9.94 3.48 16.23
CA GLU A 333 11.02 4.37 15.81
C GLU A 333 10.77 4.97 14.42
N GLN A 334 10.99 6.26 14.25
CA GLN A 334 10.84 6.96 12.97
C GLN A 334 12.02 6.65 12.05
N MET A 335 11.89 5.65 11.18
CA MET A 335 12.94 5.17 10.29
C MET A 335 12.73 5.57 8.83
N SER A 336 13.81 5.98 8.14
CA SER A 336 13.78 6.27 6.70
C SER A 336 14.15 5.05 5.87
N PHE A 337 13.21 4.15 5.63
CA PHE A 337 13.45 2.97 4.77
C PHE A 337 13.82 3.35 3.32
N LYS A 338 13.39 4.51 2.84
CA LYS A 338 13.82 5.04 1.53
C LYS A 338 15.31 5.34 1.53
N GLY A 339 15.84 5.91 2.60
CA GLY A 339 17.27 6.16 2.78
C GLY A 339 18.08 4.87 2.86
N LEU A 340 17.59 3.88 3.65
CA LEU A 340 18.22 2.56 3.78
C LEU A 340 18.20 1.76 2.47
N ALA A 341 17.17 1.91 1.64
CA ALA A 341 17.07 1.26 0.34
C ALA A 341 17.92 1.93 -0.75
N ALA A 342 18.40 3.16 -0.54
CA ALA A 342 19.19 3.90 -1.51
C ALA A 342 20.53 3.20 -1.76
N ARG A 343 21.00 3.25 -3.01
CA ARG A 343 22.33 2.75 -3.36
C ARG A 343 23.41 3.65 -2.78
N ALA A 344 24.55 3.07 -2.38
CA ALA A 344 25.73 3.84 -1.99
C ALA A 344 26.16 4.76 -3.16
N LYS A 345 26.47 6.01 -2.86
CA LYS A 345 26.92 6.98 -3.87
C LYS A 345 28.33 6.65 -4.33
N GLU A 346 29.21 6.30 -3.39
CA GLU A 346 30.62 6.03 -3.62
C GLU A 346 30.90 4.55 -3.86
N THR A 347 31.94 4.25 -4.61
CA THR A 347 32.45 2.90 -4.78
C THR A 347 33.50 2.65 -3.69
N THR A 348 33.25 1.65 -2.83
CA THR A 348 34.18 1.25 -1.78
C THR A 348 34.74 -0.14 -2.08
N VAL A 349 35.97 -0.39 -1.66
CA VAL A 349 36.67 -1.67 -1.76
C VAL A 349 36.61 -2.35 -0.39
N ASN A 350 36.47 -3.66 -0.36
CA ASN A 350 36.66 -4.42 0.87
C ASN A 350 38.14 -4.57 1.10
N GLU A 351 38.66 -4.06 2.21
CA GLU A 351 40.10 -4.02 2.53
C GLU A 351 40.71 -5.42 2.67
N GLU A 352 39.94 -6.40 3.18
CA GLU A 352 40.42 -7.76 3.36
C GLU A 352 40.46 -8.58 2.07
N THR A 353 39.46 -8.40 1.18
CA THR A 353 39.31 -9.21 -0.04
C THR A 353 39.71 -8.50 -1.33
N GLY A 354 40.00 -7.21 -1.30
CA GLY A 354 40.31 -6.35 -2.46
C GLY A 354 39.13 -6.20 -3.46
N ARG A 355 37.94 -6.72 -3.14
CA ARG A 355 36.79 -6.69 -4.06
C ARG A 355 35.98 -5.41 -3.90
N ILE A 356 35.49 -4.90 -5.01
CA ILE A 356 34.52 -3.76 -5.00
C ILE A 356 33.25 -4.16 -4.28
N ARG A 357 32.89 -3.44 -3.23
CA ARG A 357 31.65 -3.63 -2.47
C ARG A 357 30.43 -3.29 -3.35
N SER A 358 29.40 -4.10 -3.25
CA SER A 358 28.13 -3.82 -3.95
C SER A 358 27.56 -2.49 -3.49
N LYS A 359 27.18 -1.62 -4.46
CA LYS A 359 26.42 -0.40 -4.16
C LYS A 359 24.99 -0.69 -3.70
N LYS A 360 24.52 -1.93 -3.81
CA LYS A 360 23.22 -2.36 -3.27
C LYS A 360 23.35 -2.50 -1.76
N ARG A 361 22.42 -1.86 -1.04
CA ARG A 361 22.24 -2.00 0.40
C ARG A 361 21.00 -2.88 0.67
N PHE A 362 20.17 -2.50 1.59
CA PHE A 362 18.97 -3.22 2.01
C PHE A 362 17.78 -3.15 1.04
N GLY A 363 17.94 -2.54 -0.14
CA GLY A 363 16.84 -2.26 -1.07
C GLY A 363 16.04 -3.51 -1.52
N ALA A 364 16.70 -4.66 -1.67
CA ALA A 364 16.00 -5.91 -2.00
C ALA A 364 15.15 -6.40 -0.83
N THR A 365 15.74 -6.51 0.36
CA THR A 365 15.05 -6.95 1.59
C THR A 365 13.88 -6.04 1.92
N ILE A 366 14.10 -4.70 1.90
CA ILE A 366 13.03 -3.72 2.11
C ILE A 366 11.94 -3.83 1.04
N GLY A 367 12.30 -4.06 -0.22
CA GLY A 367 11.34 -4.25 -1.31
C GLY A 367 10.50 -5.53 -1.14
N HIS A 368 11.09 -6.61 -0.66
CA HIS A 368 10.40 -7.88 -0.42
C HIS A 368 9.53 -7.82 0.84
N ARG A 369 10.05 -7.30 1.93
CA ARG A 369 9.40 -7.33 3.25
C ARG A 369 8.53 -6.11 3.54
N ALA A 370 8.77 -4.99 2.86
CA ALA A 370 8.00 -3.74 2.94
C ALA A 370 7.70 -3.24 4.37
N PRO A 371 8.72 -2.98 5.20
CA PRO A 371 8.52 -2.56 6.60
C PRO A 371 7.68 -1.29 6.74
N SER A 372 7.82 -0.30 5.84
CA SER A 372 6.97 0.90 5.86
C SER A 372 5.47 0.57 5.71
N MET A 373 5.13 -0.42 4.87
CA MET A 373 3.74 -0.86 4.71
C MET A 373 3.23 -1.52 6.00
N PHE A 374 4.09 -2.23 6.71
CA PHE A 374 3.75 -2.85 7.98
C PHE A 374 3.46 -1.81 9.07
N ILE A 375 4.31 -0.80 9.22
CA ILE A 375 4.09 0.33 10.15
C ILE A 375 2.73 0.99 9.88
N GLU A 376 2.42 1.27 8.61
CA GLU A 376 1.13 1.88 8.26
C GLU A 376 -0.06 0.94 8.54
N GLN A 377 0.11 -0.39 8.48
CA GLN A 377 -0.92 -1.34 8.90
C GLN A 377 -1.17 -1.29 10.41
N ILE A 378 -0.12 -1.23 11.23
CA ILE A 378 -0.24 -1.09 12.69
C ILE A 378 -0.93 0.24 13.00
N ARG A 379 -0.44 1.35 12.46
CA ARG A 379 -1.01 2.69 12.65
C ARG A 379 -2.50 2.72 12.29
N TYR A 380 -2.85 2.19 11.12
CA TYR A 380 -4.23 2.13 10.67
C TYR A 380 -5.11 1.36 11.66
N LYS A 381 -4.66 0.20 12.12
CA LYS A 381 -5.41 -0.64 13.06
C LYS A 381 -5.52 -0.03 14.46
N ALA A 382 -4.44 0.57 14.96
CA ALA A 382 -4.44 1.27 16.24
C ALA A 382 -5.44 2.43 16.23
N ASN A 383 -5.29 3.36 15.29
CA ASN A 383 -6.20 4.49 15.13
C ASN A 383 -7.66 4.06 14.96
N TYR A 384 -7.85 2.96 14.24
CA TYR A 384 -9.14 2.39 13.96
C TYR A 384 -9.85 1.86 15.22
N GLN A 385 -9.07 1.39 16.21
CA GLN A 385 -9.56 0.95 17.53
C GLN A 385 -9.53 2.06 18.58
N GLY A 386 -9.29 3.32 18.19
CA GLY A 386 -9.16 4.43 19.13
C GLY A 386 -7.91 4.39 20.00
N LYS A 387 -6.92 3.55 19.64
CA LYS A 387 -5.66 3.39 20.36
C LYS A 387 -4.61 4.37 19.84
N SER A 388 -3.66 4.76 20.69
CA SER A 388 -2.63 5.72 20.30
C SER A 388 -1.51 5.09 19.48
N PHE A 389 -0.91 5.89 18.58
CA PHE A 389 0.23 5.49 17.77
C PHE A 389 1.24 6.64 17.72
N ILE A 390 2.42 6.43 18.27
CA ILE A 390 3.48 7.41 18.44
C ILE A 390 4.67 7.02 17.56
N LYS A 391 5.28 8.00 16.90
CA LYS A 391 6.56 7.84 16.19
C LYS A 391 7.65 8.49 17.02
N ALA A 392 8.50 7.66 17.59
CA ALA A 392 9.63 8.12 18.38
C ALA A 392 10.70 8.76 17.49
N ASN A 393 11.22 9.90 17.91
CA ASN A 393 12.29 10.61 17.22
C ASN A 393 13.62 9.85 17.38
N THR A 394 14.09 9.23 16.29
CA THR A 394 15.32 8.42 16.28
C THR A 394 16.56 9.18 16.74
N PHE A 395 16.60 10.50 16.54
CA PHE A 395 17.77 11.32 16.88
C PHE A 395 17.82 11.67 18.37
N GLU A 396 16.69 11.70 19.05
CA GLU A 396 16.58 11.99 20.48
C GLU A 396 16.58 10.70 21.31
N VAL A 397 15.71 9.76 20.99
CA VAL A 397 15.53 8.52 21.75
C VAL A 397 16.75 7.59 21.63
N LYS A 398 17.30 7.38 20.42
CA LYS A 398 18.44 6.49 20.13
C LYS A 398 18.36 5.13 20.86
N ALA A 399 17.19 4.49 20.86
CA ALA A 399 16.89 3.30 21.66
C ALA A 399 17.93 2.17 21.51
N SER A 400 18.54 2.02 20.34
CA SER A 400 19.59 1.01 20.11
C SER A 400 20.91 1.30 20.81
N GLN A 401 21.13 2.52 21.35
CA GLN A 401 22.38 2.98 21.96
C GLN A 401 22.25 3.29 23.46
N LEU A 402 21.06 3.65 23.94
CA LEU A 402 20.79 4.03 25.33
C LEU A 402 20.96 2.84 26.27
N ASP A 403 21.61 3.08 27.39
CA ASP A 403 21.60 2.24 28.59
C ASP A 403 20.78 2.99 29.67
N HIS A 404 19.61 2.44 30.06
CA HIS A 404 18.74 3.09 31.03
C HIS A 404 19.31 3.10 32.45
N THR A 405 20.25 2.20 32.73
CA THR A 405 20.83 2.09 34.09
C THR A 405 21.90 3.17 34.35
N THR A 406 22.58 3.64 33.32
CA THR A 406 23.61 4.67 33.40
C THR A 406 23.17 6.00 32.78
N GLY A 407 22.16 5.98 31.92
CA GLY A 407 21.75 7.12 31.08
C GLY A 407 22.71 7.40 29.93
N GLU A 408 23.70 6.54 29.67
CA GLU A 408 24.72 6.73 28.64
C GLU A 408 24.32 6.16 27.29
N TYR A 409 24.87 6.74 26.22
CA TYR A 409 24.65 6.32 24.83
C TYR A 409 25.91 5.68 24.25
N THR A 410 25.87 4.35 24.06
CA THR A 410 26.99 3.60 23.46
C THR A 410 26.62 3.02 22.11
N LYS A 411 27.37 3.41 21.07
CA LYS A 411 27.16 2.86 19.72
C LYS A 411 27.82 1.51 19.59
N VAL A 412 27.03 0.48 19.37
CA VAL A 412 27.46 -0.91 19.17
C VAL A 412 27.31 -1.29 17.69
N SER A 413 28.23 -2.15 17.19
CA SER A 413 28.17 -2.65 15.80
C SER A 413 26.89 -3.47 15.55
N LEU A 414 26.40 -3.47 14.30
CA LEU A 414 25.13 -4.13 13.93
C LEU A 414 25.18 -5.67 14.00
N ASP A 415 26.35 -6.26 14.00
CA ASP A 415 26.57 -7.70 14.15
C ASP A 415 26.48 -8.18 15.61
N VAL A 416 26.63 -7.28 16.57
CA VAL A 416 26.44 -7.59 17.99
C VAL A 416 24.95 -7.70 18.30
N ARG A 417 24.50 -8.89 18.69
CA ARG A 417 23.10 -9.18 18.95
C ARG A 417 22.71 -9.13 20.42
N THR A 418 23.68 -9.15 21.31
CA THR A 418 23.48 -9.09 22.76
C THR A 418 24.24 -7.92 23.36
N LYS A 419 23.71 -7.35 24.42
CA LYS A 419 24.35 -6.29 25.22
C LYS A 419 24.31 -6.70 26.70
N GLU A 420 25.21 -6.15 27.49
CA GLU A 420 25.15 -6.22 28.95
C GLU A 420 24.56 -4.91 29.48
N ILE A 421 23.48 -4.99 30.23
CA ILE A 421 22.75 -3.86 30.82
C ILE A 421 22.51 -4.18 32.29
N GLY A 422 23.02 -3.36 33.20
CA GLY A 422 22.87 -3.58 34.65
C GLY A 422 23.34 -4.99 35.13
N GLY A 423 24.39 -5.57 34.50
CA GLY A 423 24.88 -6.89 34.77
C GLY A 423 24.08 -8.03 34.14
N HIS A 424 23.10 -7.75 33.30
CA HIS A 424 22.27 -8.76 32.63
C HIS A 424 22.51 -8.76 31.13
N LEU A 425 22.57 -9.96 30.52
CA LEU A 425 22.62 -10.10 29.07
C LEU A 425 21.22 -9.90 28.45
N VAL A 426 21.10 -8.91 27.58
CA VAL A 426 19.85 -8.62 26.86
C VAL A 426 20.03 -8.76 25.35
N GLN A 427 18.99 -9.24 24.67
CA GLN A 427 18.93 -9.24 23.21
C GLN A 427 18.68 -7.79 22.75
N ARG A 428 19.57 -7.28 21.88
CA ARG A 428 19.64 -5.87 21.53
C ARG A 428 18.34 -5.28 20.97
N ASP A 429 17.70 -5.99 20.04
CA ASP A 429 16.50 -5.49 19.36
C ASP A 429 15.27 -5.55 20.30
N LEU A 430 15.18 -6.57 21.20
CA LEU A 430 14.17 -6.63 22.25
C LEU A 430 14.36 -5.51 23.28
N TYR A 431 15.62 -5.23 23.65
CA TYR A 431 15.92 -4.13 24.56
C TYR A 431 15.62 -2.77 23.96
N SER A 432 15.87 -2.58 22.66
CA SER A 432 15.46 -1.37 21.95
C SER A 432 13.93 -1.20 21.95
N ALA A 433 13.19 -2.30 21.76
CA ALA A 433 11.72 -2.29 21.87
C ALA A 433 11.27 -1.98 23.31
N PHE A 434 11.94 -2.49 24.33
CA PHE A 434 11.68 -2.17 25.74
C PHE A 434 11.85 -0.67 26.01
N LEU A 435 12.92 -0.05 25.55
CA LEU A 435 13.09 1.40 25.69
C LEU A 435 12.03 2.20 24.95
N LEU A 436 11.64 1.76 23.75
CA LEU A 436 10.53 2.38 22.99
C LEU A 436 9.18 2.27 23.71
N GLN A 437 8.95 1.20 24.48
CA GLN A 437 7.77 1.04 25.33
C GLN A 437 7.64 2.18 26.35
N HIS A 438 8.77 2.70 26.85
CA HIS A 438 8.84 3.74 27.87
C HIS A 438 9.08 5.16 27.31
N VAL A 439 8.87 5.35 26.01
CA VAL A 439 8.90 6.69 25.40
C VAL A 439 7.61 7.44 25.70
N GLY A 440 7.75 8.67 26.16
CA GLY A 440 6.64 9.56 26.46
C GLY A 440 5.76 9.88 25.23
N LEU A 441 4.62 10.52 25.49
CA LEU A 441 3.67 10.96 24.45
C LEU A 441 4.27 12.00 23.49
N ASP A 442 5.35 12.66 23.89
CA ASP A 442 6.13 13.59 23.05
C ASP A 442 6.89 12.86 21.93
N GLY A 443 7.15 11.56 22.08
CA GLY A 443 7.94 10.76 21.14
C GLY A 443 9.44 11.05 21.21
N GLU A 444 9.94 11.75 22.23
CA GLU A 444 11.32 12.24 22.28
C GLU A 444 12.04 11.81 23.56
N THR A 445 11.31 11.62 24.68
CA THR A 445 11.87 11.34 25.99
C THR A 445 11.62 9.91 26.41
N VAL A 446 12.65 9.20 26.92
CA VAL A 446 12.52 7.88 27.55
C VAL A 446 12.39 8.07 29.06
N ASP A 447 11.37 7.49 29.68
CA ASP A 447 11.21 7.46 31.13
C ASP A 447 12.14 6.40 31.73
N LEU A 448 13.31 6.82 32.18
CA LEU A 448 14.32 5.91 32.79
C LEU A 448 13.83 5.31 34.11
N GLY A 449 13.00 6.05 34.86
CA GLY A 449 12.43 5.56 36.12
C GLY A 449 11.49 4.37 35.87
N ALA A 450 10.56 4.52 34.92
CA ALA A 450 9.69 3.44 34.49
C ALA A 450 10.45 2.26 33.87
N CYS A 451 11.56 2.52 33.13
CA CYS A 451 12.45 1.46 32.66
C CYS A 451 13.04 0.65 33.83
N TYR A 452 13.47 1.32 34.88
CA TYR A 452 13.99 0.66 36.09
C TYR A 452 12.95 -0.24 36.76
N GLU A 453 11.74 0.25 36.92
CA GLU A 453 10.63 -0.48 37.55
C GLU A 453 10.23 -1.73 36.74
N ASP A 454 10.21 -1.65 35.42
CA ASP A 454 9.75 -2.72 34.53
C ASP A 454 10.88 -3.65 34.06
N PHE A 455 12.17 -3.40 34.40
CA PHE A 455 13.29 -4.14 33.84
C PHE A 455 13.29 -5.63 34.20
N ASP A 456 12.95 -5.99 35.43
CA ASP A 456 12.84 -7.41 35.84
C ASP A 456 11.72 -8.16 35.10
N ILE A 457 10.62 -7.45 34.80
CA ILE A 457 9.53 -8.01 34.01
C ILE A 457 10.02 -8.25 32.56
N PHE A 458 10.74 -7.27 31.99
CA PHE A 458 11.35 -7.40 30.66
C PHE A 458 12.31 -8.60 30.60
N LEU A 459 13.22 -8.75 31.55
CA LEU A 459 14.19 -9.85 31.59
C LEU A 459 13.50 -11.24 31.63
N ARG A 460 12.42 -11.37 32.40
CA ARG A 460 11.61 -12.58 32.47
C ARG A 460 10.93 -12.87 31.13
N ASN A 461 10.28 -11.88 30.56
CA ASN A 461 9.60 -12.01 29.27
C ASN A 461 10.59 -12.32 28.13
N GLN A 462 11.77 -11.67 28.12
CA GLN A 462 12.84 -11.97 27.17
C GLN A 462 13.31 -13.42 27.28
N LYS A 463 13.56 -13.93 28.50
CA LYS A 463 13.99 -15.32 28.73
C LYS A 463 12.99 -16.31 28.13
N GLU A 464 11.70 -16.08 28.33
CA GLU A 464 10.63 -16.88 27.74
C GLU A 464 10.63 -16.85 26.23
N THR A 465 10.76 -15.64 25.65
CA THR A 465 10.84 -15.45 24.19
C THR A 465 12.04 -16.19 23.60
N MET A 466 13.22 -16.10 24.21
CA MET A 466 14.43 -16.75 23.72
C MET A 466 14.31 -18.26 23.80
N ALA A 467 13.77 -18.83 24.89
CA ALA A 467 13.52 -20.26 25.04
C ALA A 467 12.56 -20.80 23.97
N ASN A 468 11.49 -20.06 23.66
CA ASN A 468 10.54 -20.41 22.60
C ASN A 468 11.19 -20.41 21.21
N LEU A 469 12.12 -19.48 20.95
CA LEU A 469 12.88 -19.41 19.70
C LEU A 469 13.83 -20.60 19.55
N GLU A 470 14.55 -20.98 20.60
CA GLU A 470 15.45 -22.15 20.61
C GLU A 470 14.68 -23.46 20.37
N THR A 471 13.53 -23.63 20.99
CA THR A 471 12.66 -24.78 20.78
C THR A 471 12.17 -24.86 19.32
N THR A 472 11.83 -23.73 18.71
CA THR A 472 11.43 -23.66 17.32
C THR A 472 12.59 -23.94 16.36
N LEU A 473 13.82 -23.56 16.72
CA LEU A 473 15.06 -23.84 15.96
C LEU A 473 15.38 -25.33 15.96
N SER A 474 15.31 -25.99 17.12
CA SER A 474 15.58 -27.44 17.25
C SER A 474 14.58 -28.29 16.46
N SER A 475 13.33 -27.85 16.35
CA SER A 475 12.27 -28.57 15.59
C SER A 475 12.29 -28.34 14.08
N THR A 476 12.78 -27.18 13.60
CA THR A 476 12.72 -26.80 12.18
C THR A 476 14.08 -26.82 11.45
N GLY A 477 15.19 -26.95 12.17
CA GLY A 477 16.56 -26.97 11.63
C GLY A 477 16.99 -25.67 10.94
N LYS A 478 16.24 -24.57 11.08
CA LYS A 478 16.55 -23.27 10.47
C LYS A 478 16.69 -22.20 11.53
N SER A 479 17.87 -21.59 11.62
CA SER A 479 18.04 -20.35 12.37
C SER A 479 17.19 -19.24 11.72
N LYS A 480 16.24 -18.69 12.48
CA LYS A 480 15.42 -17.56 12.02
C LYS A 480 16.13 -16.20 12.17
N PHE A 481 17.24 -16.14 12.93
CA PHE A 481 17.80 -14.88 13.41
C PHE A 481 19.34 -14.80 13.35
N ASN A 482 19.94 -15.42 12.33
CA ASN A 482 21.36 -15.21 12.01
C ASN A 482 21.55 -14.03 11.07
#